data_93fa027e02e5a180b4e921202ddb34c2
#
_entry.id   93fa027e02e5a180b4e921202ddb34c2
#
_cell.length_a   1.000
_cell.length_b   1.000
_cell.length_c   1.000
_cell.angle_alpha   90.00
_cell.angle_beta   90.00
_cell.angle_gamma   90.00
#
_symmetry.space_group_name_H-M   'P 1'
#
loop_
_entity.id
_entity.type
_entity.pdbx_description
1 polymer ?
#
loop_
_entity_poly.entity_id
_entity_poly.type
_entity_poly.pdbx_seq_one_letter_code
_entity_poly.pdbx_strand_id
1 'polypeptide(L)'
;GYPFHSWAGGAREDIQWTIDFGRDVEVDKLVFFLRADFAHDPITGIPHDSYWKNIDIEFSDGEVIHGEFQMDGTDLNPANSTGISIEFEKKVTRTIRLFNFRQVTEVLSFAALTQFQAFGTYIKEDLSKMEVRQAANAKDVKHYTTERLREEFHIANLFTKDNIRMVYSHIDRIITAGLMPVRQTLKLEAGKELAAAYFLERREMGCINVGGKGIITVDGVEYEMNPRDGIYVGMGSKDITFKSCDETNPAKFYVSSCPAHTTYPIVKIDIEKAAKRPLGSVEDCNKRVINQYIHPAVLKTCQLSMGLTQLDPGSNWNTMPSHTHDRRMEVYFYFDMGENDVVFHMMGEPTETRHIVMHNEEAVISPSWSIHSGVGTKNYSFIWAMCGENQDFDDMDHIQTKDLL
;
A
#
# COMPACT_ATOMS: atom_id res chain seq x y z
N GLY A 1 17.02 7.09 34.15
CA GLY A 1 17.97 6.65 33.13
C GLY A 1 17.92 7.59 31.97
N TYR A 2 19.06 8.02 31.46
CA TYR A 2 19.18 8.91 30.32
C TYR A 2 18.55 8.25 29.09
N PRO A 3 17.76 8.95 28.27
CA PRO A 3 17.46 8.46 26.95
C PRO A 3 18.78 8.47 26.15
N PHE A 4 19.29 7.30 25.79
CA PHE A 4 20.49 7.14 24.98
C PHE A 4 20.33 7.70 23.54
N HIS A 5 19.20 8.27 23.21
CA HIS A 5 18.83 8.76 21.90
C HIS A 5 18.34 10.21 21.99
N SER A 6 19.27 11.14 22.18
CA SER A 6 18.99 12.56 21.97
C SER A 6 19.66 13.03 20.69
N TRP A 7 18.92 13.80 19.88
CA TRP A 7 19.47 14.44 18.71
C TRP A 7 20.08 15.79 19.09
N ALA A 8 21.34 15.97 18.82
CA ALA A 8 22.08 17.21 19.07
C ALA A 8 22.92 17.56 17.84
N GLY A 9 22.74 18.78 17.32
CA GLY A 9 23.45 19.24 16.13
C GLY A 9 24.87 19.79 16.42
N GLY A 10 25.30 19.83 17.66
CA GLY A 10 26.52 20.51 18.06
C GLY A 10 26.43 22.04 17.85
N ALA A 11 27.56 22.70 17.68
CA ALA A 11 27.64 24.16 17.43
C ALA A 11 27.46 24.54 15.96
N ARG A 12 26.78 23.73 15.15
CA ARG A 12 26.56 24.00 13.72
C ARG A 12 25.36 24.90 13.52
N GLU A 13 25.49 25.88 12.62
CA GLU A 13 24.39 26.78 12.24
C GLU A 13 23.44 26.19 11.18
N ASP A 14 23.90 25.16 10.45
CA ASP A 14 23.19 24.53 9.33
C ASP A 14 22.43 23.26 9.72
N ILE A 15 22.18 23.06 11.01
CA ILE A 15 21.45 21.86 11.47
C ILE A 15 19.99 21.91 11.04
N GLN A 16 19.52 20.77 10.56
CA GLN A 16 18.12 20.57 10.21
C GLN A 16 17.71 19.13 10.51
N TRP A 17 16.42 18.96 10.70
CA TRP A 17 15.82 17.66 10.92
C TRP A 17 14.49 17.59 10.19
N THR A 18 14.22 16.51 9.48
CA THR A 18 13.00 16.33 8.69
C THR A 18 12.31 15.03 9.06
N ILE A 19 11.00 15.09 9.26
CA ILE A 19 10.14 13.93 9.28
C ILE A 19 9.36 13.88 7.97
N ASP A 20 9.29 12.71 7.34
CA ASP A 20 8.40 12.40 6.24
C ASP A 20 7.36 11.39 6.73
N PHE A 21 6.09 11.76 6.68
CA PHE A 21 4.98 10.89 7.07
C PHE A 21 4.65 9.82 6.01
N GLY A 22 5.32 9.88 4.85
CA GLY A 22 5.05 8.99 3.71
C GLY A 22 3.72 9.26 3.01
N ARG A 23 2.93 10.21 3.50
CA ARG A 23 1.60 10.62 2.98
C ARG A 23 1.23 11.99 3.53
N ASP A 24 0.22 12.62 2.95
CA ASP A 24 -0.36 13.84 3.50
C ASP A 24 -1.09 13.55 4.82
N VAL A 25 -0.83 14.38 5.80
CA VAL A 25 -1.46 14.39 7.12
C VAL A 25 -1.94 15.81 7.45
N GLU A 26 -2.97 15.92 8.25
CA GLU A 26 -3.42 17.21 8.77
C GLU A 26 -2.85 17.37 10.19
N VAL A 27 -2.00 18.37 10.40
CA VAL A 27 -1.30 18.62 11.68
C VAL A 27 -1.69 19.99 12.18
N ASP A 28 -1.93 20.11 13.49
CA ASP A 28 -2.28 21.37 14.16
C ASP A 28 -1.48 21.63 15.42
N LYS A 29 -0.64 20.67 15.85
CA LYS A 29 0.17 20.78 17.06
C LYS A 29 1.45 19.97 16.98
N LEU A 30 2.54 20.55 17.41
CA LEU A 30 3.84 19.90 17.61
C LEU A 30 4.21 19.96 19.08
N VAL A 31 4.80 18.90 19.60
CA VAL A 31 5.31 18.85 20.98
C VAL A 31 6.78 18.47 20.98
N PHE A 32 7.58 19.29 21.61
CA PHE A 32 9.03 19.16 21.69
C PHE A 32 9.44 18.84 23.12
N PHE A 33 10.20 17.78 23.30
CA PHE A 33 10.82 17.43 24.57
C PHE A 33 12.30 17.78 24.48
N LEU A 34 12.65 18.91 25.05
CA LEU A 34 14.03 19.37 25.07
C LEU A 34 14.81 18.61 26.16
N ARG A 35 16.11 18.48 25.95
CA ARG A 35 16.98 17.93 26.97
C ARG A 35 17.09 18.90 28.14
N ALA A 36 16.66 18.48 29.32
CA ALA A 36 16.63 19.30 30.55
C ALA A 36 17.37 18.62 31.70
N ASP A 37 18.28 17.68 31.44
CA ASP A 37 18.91 16.84 32.46
C ASP A 37 20.18 17.44 33.06
N PHE A 38 20.52 18.69 32.72
CA PHE A 38 21.75 19.34 33.19
C PHE A 38 21.45 20.55 34.10
N ALA A 39 20.81 20.32 35.23
CA ALA A 39 20.65 21.38 36.20
C ALA A 39 22.02 21.89 36.73
N HIS A 40 23.06 21.03 36.74
CA HIS A 40 24.42 21.40 37.19
C HIS A 40 25.45 20.50 36.52
N ASP A 41 26.48 21.09 35.95
CA ASP A 41 27.70 20.37 35.58
C ASP A 41 28.37 19.86 36.87
N PRO A 42 28.55 18.54 37.05
CA PRO A 42 29.13 17.98 38.25
C PRO A 42 30.59 18.41 38.54
N ILE A 43 31.29 18.97 37.53
CA ILE A 43 32.67 19.42 37.62
C ILE A 43 32.76 20.92 37.92
N THR A 44 31.95 21.73 37.27
CA THR A 44 32.03 23.19 37.35
C THR A 44 30.96 23.83 38.22
N GLY A 45 29.90 23.10 38.58
CA GLY A 45 28.75 23.62 39.34
C GLY A 45 27.92 24.66 38.60
N ILE A 46 28.20 24.88 37.29
CA ILE A 46 27.51 25.87 36.46
C ILE A 46 26.25 25.21 35.86
N PRO A 47 25.08 25.89 35.95
CA PRO A 47 23.90 25.41 35.27
C PRO A 47 24.14 25.29 33.75
N HIS A 48 23.77 24.17 33.16
CA HIS A 48 23.80 24.03 31.69
C HIS A 48 22.59 24.77 31.11
N ASP A 49 22.82 26.01 30.65
CA ASP A 49 21.79 26.88 30.04
C ASP A 49 21.54 26.61 28.57
N SER A 50 21.90 25.41 28.09
CA SER A 50 21.85 25.10 26.68
C SER A 50 20.54 24.39 26.30
N TYR A 51 19.55 25.17 25.98
CA TYR A 51 18.32 24.71 25.32
C TYR A 51 18.04 25.56 24.09
N TRP A 52 17.22 25.02 23.21
CA TRP A 52 16.76 25.74 22.02
C TRP A 52 15.80 26.85 22.43
N LYS A 53 16.01 28.07 21.93
CA LYS A 53 15.14 29.22 22.17
C LYS A 53 14.03 29.29 21.15
N ASN A 54 14.39 29.11 19.87
CA ASN A 54 13.43 29.09 18.78
C ASN A 54 13.91 28.23 17.63
N ILE A 55 12.99 27.90 16.73
CA ILE A 55 13.20 27.15 15.48
C ILE A 55 12.30 27.69 14.39
N ASP A 56 12.63 27.40 13.16
CA ASP A 56 11.72 27.53 12.02
C ASP A 56 11.19 26.16 11.63
N ILE A 57 9.90 26.08 11.32
CA ILE A 57 9.16 24.87 11.00
C ILE A 57 8.60 25.06 9.60
N GLU A 58 9.11 24.29 8.63
CA GLU A 58 8.65 24.32 7.23
C GLU A 58 7.78 23.11 6.92
N PHE A 59 6.68 23.35 6.25
CA PHE A 59 5.76 22.34 5.74
C PHE A 59 6.03 22.01 4.27
N SER A 60 5.45 20.92 3.76
CA SER A 60 5.68 20.45 2.39
C SER A 60 5.24 21.42 1.28
N ASP A 61 4.36 22.39 1.57
CA ASP A 61 3.95 23.48 0.67
C ASP A 61 4.94 24.66 0.64
N GLY A 62 6.00 24.61 1.46
CA GLY A 62 7.01 25.65 1.62
C GLY A 62 6.61 26.75 2.61
N GLU A 63 5.46 26.68 3.24
CA GLU A 63 5.10 27.62 4.31
C GLU A 63 5.98 27.38 5.54
N VAL A 64 6.43 28.45 6.16
CA VAL A 64 7.29 28.43 7.35
C VAL A 64 6.60 29.14 8.50
N ILE A 65 6.54 28.48 9.64
CA ILE A 65 6.12 29.11 10.91
C ILE A 65 7.32 29.20 11.87
N HIS A 66 7.33 30.27 12.68
CA HIS A 66 8.35 30.47 13.68
C HIS A 66 7.88 29.94 15.02
N GLY A 67 8.65 29.00 15.61
CA GLY A 67 8.37 28.39 16.91
C GLY A 67 9.26 28.97 17.99
N GLU A 68 8.67 29.45 19.09
CA GLU A 68 9.39 29.89 20.26
C GLU A 68 9.18 28.90 21.42
N PHE A 69 10.27 28.54 22.07
CA PHE A 69 10.25 27.71 23.27
C PHE A 69 10.26 28.63 24.50
N GLN A 70 9.07 28.89 25.05
CA GLN A 70 8.95 29.64 26.31
C GLN A 70 9.24 28.69 27.48
N MET A 71 10.42 28.80 28.05
CA MET A 71 10.78 28.17 29.32
C MET A 71 10.70 29.23 30.42
N ASP A 72 9.80 29.09 31.38
CA ASP A 72 9.92 29.86 32.59
C ASP A 72 11.11 29.33 33.40
N GLY A 73 11.91 30.19 34.00
CA GLY A 73 13.18 29.83 34.63
C GLY A 73 13.09 28.89 35.84
N THR A 74 11.90 28.35 36.13
CA THR A 74 11.62 27.39 37.19
C THR A 74 11.50 25.95 36.68
N ASP A 75 11.35 25.72 35.36
CA ASP A 75 11.09 24.42 34.75
C ASP A 75 12.35 23.64 34.34
N LEU A 76 13.53 24.05 34.74
CA LEU A 76 14.79 23.32 34.54
C LEU A 76 14.88 22.00 35.35
N ASN A 77 13.77 21.56 35.94
CA ASN A 77 13.72 20.30 36.67
C ASN A 77 13.34 19.15 35.71
N PRO A 78 14.22 18.17 35.44
CA PRO A 78 13.95 17.02 34.57
C PRO A 78 12.71 16.20 34.94
N ALA A 79 12.26 16.29 36.22
CA ALA A 79 11.06 15.61 36.68
C ALA A 79 9.75 16.26 36.16
N ASN A 80 9.82 17.48 35.65
CA ASN A 80 8.69 18.27 35.21
C ASN A 80 8.71 18.52 33.69
N SER A 81 9.45 17.73 32.89
CA SER A 81 9.52 17.90 31.43
C SER A 81 8.16 17.57 30.78
N THR A 82 7.21 18.45 30.98
CA THR A 82 6.04 18.53 30.09
C THR A 82 6.53 19.06 28.76
N GLY A 83 6.27 18.31 27.67
CA GLY A 83 6.69 18.74 26.33
C GLY A 83 6.16 20.14 26.00
N ILE A 84 6.98 20.95 25.34
CA ILE A 84 6.62 22.30 24.91
C ILE A 84 5.78 22.19 23.64
N SER A 85 4.55 22.70 23.68
CA SER A 85 3.61 22.64 22.58
C SER A 85 3.69 23.91 21.73
N ILE A 86 3.70 23.72 20.41
CA ILE A 86 3.48 24.77 19.42
C ILE A 86 2.19 24.41 18.68
N GLU A 87 1.16 25.24 18.84
CA GLU A 87 -0.15 25.06 18.18
C GLU A 87 -0.29 26.09 17.07
N PHE A 88 -0.89 25.69 15.95
CA PHE A 88 -1.09 26.51 14.76
C PHE A 88 -2.38 26.10 14.03
N GLU A 89 -2.80 26.93 13.08
CA GLU A 89 -3.91 26.52 12.21
C GLU A 89 -3.57 25.23 11.47
N LYS A 90 -4.56 24.37 11.31
CA LYS A 90 -4.41 23.08 10.65
C LYS A 90 -3.69 23.18 9.31
N LYS A 91 -2.61 22.44 9.15
CA LYS A 91 -1.80 22.36 7.93
C LYS A 91 -1.86 20.95 7.35
N VAL A 92 -2.10 20.88 6.05
CA VAL A 92 -1.94 19.64 5.29
C VAL A 92 -0.49 19.55 4.87
N THR A 93 0.22 18.52 5.30
CA THR A 93 1.64 18.37 4.99
C THR A 93 2.05 16.90 4.91
N ARG A 94 3.01 16.60 4.03
CA ARG A 94 3.69 15.30 3.96
C ARG A 94 4.97 15.30 4.77
N THR A 95 5.64 16.45 4.84
CA THR A 95 6.92 16.59 5.53
C THR A 95 6.90 17.77 6.47
N ILE A 96 7.61 17.64 7.60
CA ILE A 96 7.92 18.76 8.48
C ILE A 96 9.44 18.84 8.59
N ARG A 97 10.01 19.98 8.20
CA ARG A 97 11.43 20.28 8.35
C ARG A 97 11.63 21.30 9.47
N LEU A 98 12.46 20.96 10.45
CA LEU A 98 12.91 21.83 11.53
C LEU A 98 14.30 22.36 11.17
N PHE A 99 14.49 23.67 11.22
CA PHE A 99 15.77 24.30 10.85
C PHE A 99 15.93 25.63 11.58
N ASN A 100 17.03 26.35 11.35
CA ASN A 100 17.35 27.61 12.02
C ASN A 100 17.22 27.53 13.56
N PHE A 101 17.72 26.45 14.13
CA PHE A 101 17.74 26.26 15.58
C PHE A 101 18.62 27.33 16.24
N ARG A 102 18.04 28.13 17.12
CA ARG A 102 18.76 29.15 17.89
C ARG A 102 18.71 28.84 19.36
N GLN A 103 19.85 28.97 19.99
CA GLN A 103 20.04 28.68 21.40
C GLN A 103 19.88 29.94 22.24
N VAL A 104 19.64 29.75 23.55
CA VAL A 104 19.52 30.86 24.49
C VAL A 104 20.84 31.55 24.79
N THR A 105 21.93 30.77 24.77
CA THR A 105 23.29 31.28 24.98
C THR A 105 24.24 30.85 23.87
N GLU A 106 25.16 31.73 23.49
CA GLU A 106 26.17 31.44 22.44
C GLU A 106 27.38 30.64 22.95
N VAL A 107 27.43 30.32 24.23
CA VAL A 107 28.60 29.69 24.86
C VAL A 107 28.39 28.19 25.00
N LEU A 108 29.19 27.43 24.24
CA LEU A 108 29.40 25.95 24.34
C LEU A 108 28.14 25.17 24.71
N SER A 109 27.36 24.81 23.74
CA SER A 109 26.06 24.25 24.00
C SER A 109 25.86 22.88 23.38
N PHE A 110 25.27 21.99 24.17
CA PHE A 110 24.75 20.71 23.74
C PHE A 110 23.22 20.70 23.81
N ALA A 111 22.58 21.76 23.27
CA ALA A 111 21.13 21.76 23.15
C ALA A 111 20.68 20.52 22.36
N ALA A 112 19.75 19.77 22.89
CA ALA A 112 19.31 18.53 22.30
C ALA A 112 17.79 18.35 22.38
N LEU A 113 17.25 17.66 21.38
CA LEU A 113 15.87 17.21 21.33
C LEU A 113 15.85 15.75 21.74
N THR A 114 15.07 15.40 22.75
CA THR A 114 14.94 14.02 23.25
C THR A 114 13.75 13.31 22.63
N GLN A 115 12.69 14.06 22.31
CA GLN A 115 11.50 13.54 21.65
C GLN A 115 10.79 14.66 20.89
N PHE A 116 10.19 14.28 19.77
CA PHE A 116 9.31 15.12 18.98
C PHE A 116 8.01 14.36 18.70
N GLN A 117 6.89 15.05 18.81
CA GLN A 117 5.58 14.50 18.49
C GLN A 117 4.80 15.48 17.62
N ALA A 118 4.18 14.97 16.58
CA ALA A 118 3.21 15.70 15.74
C ALA A 118 1.81 15.17 16.04
N PHE A 119 0.89 16.07 16.33
CA PHE A 119 -0.52 15.75 16.58
C PHE A 119 -1.37 16.28 15.45
N GLY A 120 -2.33 15.48 15.04
CA GLY A 120 -3.21 15.81 13.95
C GLY A 120 -4.06 14.61 13.56
N THR A 121 -4.68 14.68 12.41
CA THR A 121 -5.49 13.63 11.85
C THR A 121 -4.94 13.18 10.51
N TYR A 122 -5.11 11.90 10.22
CA TYR A 122 -4.89 11.44 8.86
C TYR A 122 -5.93 12.07 7.96
N ILE A 123 -5.47 12.67 6.86
CA ILE A 123 -6.39 13.03 5.79
C ILE A 123 -6.96 11.71 5.30
N LYS A 124 -8.28 11.55 5.45
CA LYS A 124 -8.94 10.48 4.73
C LYS A 124 -8.68 10.77 3.26
N GLU A 125 -7.88 9.93 2.61
CA GLU A 125 -7.85 9.91 1.15
C GLU A 125 -9.32 9.93 0.71
N ASP A 126 -9.65 10.80 -0.22
CA ASP A 126 -10.97 10.77 -0.87
C ASP A 126 -11.01 9.51 -1.74
N LEU A 127 -11.23 8.38 -1.07
CA LEU A 127 -11.35 7.06 -1.72
C LEU A 127 -12.60 6.97 -2.59
N SER A 128 -13.44 8.03 -2.61
CA SER A 128 -14.56 8.15 -3.55
C SER A 128 -14.08 8.39 -4.98
N LYS A 129 -12.81 8.77 -5.18
CA LYS A 129 -12.20 8.97 -6.49
C LYS A 129 -11.36 7.78 -6.89
N MET A 130 -11.59 7.30 -8.12
CA MET A 130 -10.75 6.28 -8.72
C MET A 130 -9.35 6.86 -8.98
N GLU A 131 -8.32 6.27 -8.40
CA GLU A 131 -6.93 6.63 -8.72
C GLU A 131 -6.58 6.18 -10.12
N VAL A 132 -6.06 7.08 -10.95
CA VAL A 132 -5.65 6.77 -12.33
C VAL A 132 -4.14 6.73 -12.43
N ARG A 133 -3.59 5.63 -12.93
CA ARG A 133 -2.15 5.45 -13.20
C ARG A 133 -1.89 5.32 -14.68
N GLN A 134 -0.99 6.13 -15.21
CA GLN A 134 -0.55 6.07 -16.59
C GLN A 134 0.36 4.85 -16.81
N ALA A 135 0.50 4.45 -18.08
CA ALA A 135 1.43 3.37 -18.43
C ALA A 135 2.89 3.87 -18.34
N ALA A 136 3.72 3.17 -17.58
CA ALA A 136 5.14 3.45 -17.47
C ALA A 136 5.93 2.75 -18.60
N ASN A 137 6.92 3.46 -19.16
CA ASN A 137 7.79 2.92 -20.19
C ASN A 137 8.94 2.12 -19.57
N ALA A 138 9.21 0.90 -20.06
CA ALA A 138 10.27 0.02 -19.57
C ALA A 138 11.64 0.71 -19.50
N LYS A 139 11.98 1.52 -20.54
CA LYS A 139 13.26 2.23 -20.60
C LYS A 139 13.45 3.28 -19.51
N ASP A 140 12.34 3.83 -18.99
CA ASP A 140 12.38 4.83 -17.92
C ASP A 140 12.39 4.16 -16.55
N VAL A 141 11.65 3.05 -16.39
CA VAL A 141 11.48 2.34 -15.12
C VAL A 141 12.80 1.87 -14.52
N LYS A 142 13.78 1.48 -15.32
CA LYS A 142 15.10 1.09 -14.82
C LYS A 142 15.83 2.20 -14.04
N HIS A 143 15.42 3.45 -14.22
CA HIS A 143 15.98 4.61 -13.52
C HIS A 143 15.13 5.07 -12.33
N TYR A 144 13.99 4.42 -12.08
CA TYR A 144 13.12 4.80 -10.98
C TYR A 144 13.76 4.50 -9.61
N THR A 145 13.58 5.41 -8.68
CA THR A 145 13.85 5.15 -7.26
C THR A 145 12.84 4.16 -6.70
N THR A 146 13.11 3.62 -5.52
CA THR A 146 12.16 2.75 -4.81
C THR A 146 10.81 3.44 -4.61
N GLU A 147 10.82 4.73 -4.24
CA GLU A 147 9.60 5.53 -4.08
C GLU A 147 8.81 5.58 -5.38
N ARG A 148 9.46 5.94 -6.50
CA ARG A 148 8.79 6.03 -7.80
C ARG A 148 8.27 4.67 -8.30
N LEU A 149 8.99 3.57 -8.06
CA LEU A 149 8.49 2.22 -8.36
C LEU A 149 7.20 1.91 -7.60
N ARG A 150 7.15 2.28 -6.31
CA ARG A 150 5.97 2.07 -5.49
C ARG A 150 4.80 2.95 -5.94
N GLU A 151 5.03 4.21 -6.28
CA GLU A 151 3.98 5.10 -6.83
C GLU A 151 3.36 4.54 -8.11
N GLU A 152 4.15 3.98 -9.01
CA GLU A 152 3.65 3.48 -10.29
C GLU A 152 3.00 2.10 -10.20
N PHE A 153 3.55 1.18 -9.42
CA PHE A 153 3.17 -0.22 -9.48
C PHE A 153 2.58 -0.79 -8.20
N HIS A 154 2.91 -0.25 -7.03
CA HIS A 154 2.45 -0.77 -5.76
C HIS A 154 1.08 -0.18 -5.37
N ILE A 155 0.17 -1.02 -4.89
CA ILE A 155 -1.15 -0.63 -4.39
C ILE A 155 -1.26 -1.07 -2.94
N ALA A 156 -1.18 -0.13 -2.02
CA ALA A 156 -1.40 -0.33 -0.60
C ALA A 156 -2.82 0.03 -0.19
N ASN A 157 -3.20 -0.31 1.04
CA ASN A 157 -4.45 0.11 1.68
C ASN A 157 -5.72 -0.25 0.87
N LEU A 158 -5.75 -1.43 0.26
CA LEU A 158 -6.89 -1.88 -0.53
C LEU A 158 -8.17 -2.02 0.31
N PHE A 159 -8.06 -2.41 1.58
CA PHE A 159 -9.21 -2.64 2.45
C PHE A 159 -9.30 -1.60 3.57
N THR A 160 -10.18 -0.63 3.38
CA THR A 160 -10.56 0.36 4.39
C THR A 160 -12.03 0.19 4.75
N LYS A 161 -12.36 0.25 6.05
CA LYS A 161 -13.73 0.07 6.55
C LYS A 161 -14.71 0.98 5.83
N ASP A 162 -15.81 0.37 5.38
CA ASP A 162 -16.95 1.02 4.72
C ASP A 162 -16.53 1.87 3.50
N ASN A 163 -15.53 1.39 2.75
CA ASN A 163 -14.99 2.11 1.63
C ASN A 163 -14.61 1.19 0.45
N ILE A 164 -14.48 1.82 -0.72
CA ILE A 164 -14.02 1.21 -1.96
C ILE A 164 -12.73 1.92 -2.39
N ARG A 165 -11.63 1.21 -2.44
CA ARG A 165 -10.38 1.68 -3.04
C ARG A 165 -10.27 1.15 -4.45
N MET A 166 -10.16 2.02 -5.46
CA MET A 166 -10.00 1.64 -6.86
C MET A 166 -8.77 2.27 -7.47
N VAL A 167 -7.99 1.45 -8.18
CA VAL A 167 -6.85 1.91 -9.00
C VAL A 167 -7.10 1.49 -10.44
N TYR A 168 -7.21 2.46 -11.33
CA TYR A 168 -7.37 2.31 -12.76
C TYR A 168 -6.03 2.47 -13.45
N SER A 169 -5.42 1.36 -13.84
CA SER A 169 -4.19 1.37 -14.63
C SER A 169 -4.49 1.53 -16.12
N HIS A 170 -3.75 2.41 -16.79
CA HIS A 170 -3.79 2.51 -18.24
C HIS A 170 -3.00 1.39 -18.96
N ILE A 171 -2.33 0.51 -18.21
CA ILE A 171 -1.79 -0.74 -18.75
C ILE A 171 -2.98 -1.69 -18.92
N ASP A 172 -3.29 -2.07 -20.16
CA ASP A 172 -4.44 -2.88 -20.56
C ASP A 172 -5.79 -2.48 -19.94
N ARG A 173 -5.88 -1.28 -19.37
CA ARG A 173 -7.11 -0.71 -18.80
C ARG A 173 -7.70 -1.54 -17.66
N ILE A 174 -6.88 -2.26 -16.90
CA ILE A 174 -7.34 -2.99 -15.72
C ILE A 174 -7.71 -2.03 -14.57
N ILE A 175 -8.76 -2.37 -13.84
CA ILE A 175 -9.07 -1.77 -12.55
C ILE A 175 -8.85 -2.82 -11.48
N THR A 176 -8.08 -2.48 -10.46
CA THR A 176 -7.91 -3.26 -9.24
C THR A 176 -8.62 -2.54 -8.10
N ALA A 177 -9.47 -3.25 -7.37
CA ALA A 177 -10.20 -2.65 -6.26
C ALA A 177 -10.26 -3.58 -5.03
N GLY A 178 -10.30 -2.93 -3.87
CA GLY A 178 -10.61 -3.56 -2.59
C GLY A 178 -11.85 -2.92 -1.97
N LEU A 179 -12.78 -3.74 -1.50
CA LEU A 179 -14.02 -3.31 -0.87
C LEU A 179 -14.16 -4.01 0.49
N MET A 180 -14.36 -3.24 1.55
CA MET A 180 -14.54 -3.77 2.90
C MET A 180 -15.80 -3.17 3.54
N PRO A 181 -16.98 -3.68 3.18
CA PRO A 181 -18.23 -3.26 3.83
C PRO A 181 -18.26 -3.80 5.27
N VAL A 182 -18.35 -2.93 6.26
CA VAL A 182 -18.47 -3.32 7.68
C VAL A 182 -19.88 -3.05 8.16
N ARG A 183 -20.31 -1.80 8.13
CA ARG A 183 -21.66 -1.37 8.55
C ARG A 183 -22.50 -0.90 7.40
N GLN A 184 -21.90 -0.53 6.28
CA GLN A 184 -22.57 0.01 5.12
C GLN A 184 -22.51 -0.97 3.96
N THR A 185 -23.58 -1.06 3.21
CA THR A 185 -23.56 -1.70 1.89
C THR A 185 -22.83 -0.78 0.93
N LEU A 186 -21.81 -1.29 0.26
CA LEU A 186 -21.03 -0.55 -0.72
C LEU A 186 -21.58 -0.81 -2.12
N LYS A 187 -21.65 0.24 -2.94
CA LYS A 187 -22.12 0.17 -4.33
C LYS A 187 -20.97 0.51 -5.28
N LEU A 188 -20.82 -0.31 -6.31
CA LEU A 188 -19.81 -0.11 -7.33
C LEU A 188 -20.33 0.90 -8.38
N GLU A 189 -19.61 2.01 -8.53
CA GLU A 189 -19.96 3.10 -9.45
C GLU A 189 -18.86 3.33 -10.49
N ALA A 190 -19.23 3.83 -11.67
CA ALA A 190 -18.30 4.07 -12.76
C ALA A 190 -17.31 5.21 -12.50
N GLY A 191 -17.71 6.19 -11.70
CA GLY A 191 -16.97 7.44 -11.58
C GLY A 191 -16.89 8.22 -12.91
N LYS A 192 -16.26 9.38 -12.87
CA LYS A 192 -16.06 10.21 -14.07
C LYS A 192 -15.00 9.62 -15.01
N GLU A 193 -14.08 8.83 -14.47
CA GLU A 193 -12.91 8.28 -15.16
C GLU A 193 -13.31 7.29 -16.26
N LEU A 194 -14.40 6.55 -16.05
CA LEU A 194 -14.90 5.59 -17.03
C LEU A 194 -15.85 6.21 -18.06
N ALA A 195 -16.39 7.42 -17.80
CA ALA A 195 -17.39 8.07 -18.66
C ALA A 195 -18.51 7.10 -19.07
N ALA A 196 -19.03 6.32 -18.13
CA ALA A 196 -20.03 5.28 -18.30
C ALA A 196 -21.21 5.51 -17.35
N ALA A 197 -22.41 5.04 -17.73
CA ALA A 197 -23.61 5.20 -16.90
C ALA A 197 -23.58 4.28 -15.67
N TYR A 198 -22.87 3.16 -15.73
CA TYR A 198 -22.64 2.21 -14.64
C TYR A 198 -21.33 1.47 -14.85
N PHE A 199 -20.79 0.86 -13.81
CA PHE A 199 -19.41 0.33 -13.80
C PHE A 199 -19.14 -0.72 -14.88
N LEU A 200 -20.05 -1.67 -15.13
CA LEU A 200 -19.89 -2.73 -16.12
C LEU A 200 -20.57 -2.44 -17.45
N GLU A 201 -20.82 -1.17 -17.79
CA GLU A 201 -21.40 -0.82 -19.12
C GLU A 201 -20.55 -1.34 -20.29
N ARG A 202 -19.21 -1.29 -20.14
CA ARG A 202 -18.23 -1.70 -21.16
C ARG A 202 -17.10 -2.53 -20.56
N ARG A 203 -17.36 -3.18 -19.43
CA ARG A 203 -16.36 -3.94 -18.69
C ARG A 203 -16.95 -5.23 -18.14
N GLU A 204 -16.08 -6.17 -17.84
CA GLU A 204 -16.35 -7.36 -17.04
C GLU A 204 -15.55 -7.31 -15.75
N MET A 205 -15.95 -8.06 -14.74
CA MET A 205 -15.20 -8.15 -13.49
C MET A 205 -15.14 -9.56 -12.92
N GLY A 206 -14.06 -9.82 -12.20
CA GLY A 206 -13.89 -10.92 -11.28
C GLY A 206 -13.76 -10.40 -9.86
N CYS A 207 -14.29 -11.16 -8.91
CA CYS A 207 -14.14 -10.86 -7.50
C CYS A 207 -13.81 -12.13 -6.73
N ILE A 208 -12.88 -12.07 -5.78
CA ILE A 208 -12.61 -13.13 -4.79
C ILE A 208 -12.73 -12.53 -3.40
N ASN A 209 -13.49 -13.18 -2.53
CA ASN A 209 -13.62 -12.77 -1.14
C ASN A 209 -12.45 -13.33 -0.32
N VAL A 210 -11.62 -12.45 0.25
CA VAL A 210 -10.47 -12.82 1.10
C VAL A 210 -10.71 -12.56 2.59
N GLY A 211 -11.90 -12.08 2.96
CA GLY A 211 -12.30 -11.80 4.34
C GLY A 211 -13.34 -12.78 4.88
N GLY A 212 -14.15 -12.34 5.85
CA GLY A 212 -15.28 -13.07 6.37
C GLY A 212 -16.40 -13.28 5.34
N LYS A 213 -17.47 -13.97 5.73
CA LYS A 213 -18.62 -14.20 4.85
C LYS A 213 -19.31 -12.89 4.45
N GLY A 214 -19.66 -12.76 3.17
CA GLY A 214 -20.41 -11.62 2.65
C GLY A 214 -21.40 -11.97 1.56
N ILE A 215 -22.04 -10.95 1.01
CA ILE A 215 -23.03 -11.05 -0.07
C ILE A 215 -22.66 -10.04 -1.14
N ILE A 216 -22.67 -10.48 -2.39
CA ILE A 216 -22.64 -9.63 -3.57
C ILE A 216 -24.03 -9.69 -4.20
N THR A 217 -24.67 -8.54 -4.39
CA THR A 217 -25.95 -8.46 -5.10
C THR A 217 -25.71 -7.87 -6.48
N VAL A 218 -26.13 -8.57 -7.52
CA VAL A 218 -26.03 -8.11 -8.91
C VAL A 218 -27.44 -8.05 -9.52
N ASP A 219 -27.88 -6.86 -9.90
CA ASP A 219 -29.21 -6.60 -10.49
C ASP A 219 -30.34 -7.25 -9.68
N GLY A 220 -30.25 -7.19 -8.33
CA GLY A 220 -31.23 -7.72 -7.40
C GLY A 220 -31.09 -9.21 -7.05
N VAL A 221 -30.12 -9.94 -7.65
CA VAL A 221 -29.84 -11.34 -7.32
C VAL A 221 -28.67 -11.40 -6.33
N GLU A 222 -28.89 -12.06 -5.21
CA GLU A 222 -27.89 -12.23 -4.14
C GLU A 222 -27.00 -13.47 -4.37
N TYR A 223 -25.70 -13.28 -4.20
CA TYR A 223 -24.69 -14.33 -4.22
C TYR A 223 -23.97 -14.35 -2.87
N GLU A 224 -24.18 -15.40 -2.08
CA GLU A 224 -23.37 -15.62 -0.87
C GLU A 224 -21.92 -15.89 -1.25
N MET A 225 -20.99 -15.21 -0.57
CA MET A 225 -19.55 -15.32 -0.79
C MET A 225 -18.86 -15.73 0.52
N ASN A 226 -18.56 -17.01 0.65
CA ASN A 226 -17.71 -17.47 1.74
C ASN A 226 -16.25 -17.02 1.52
N PRO A 227 -15.38 -17.09 2.54
CA PRO A 227 -13.96 -16.90 2.35
C PRO A 227 -13.42 -17.75 1.18
N ARG A 228 -12.71 -17.10 0.25
CA ARG A 228 -12.14 -17.69 -0.96
C ARG A 228 -13.14 -18.09 -2.06
N ASP A 229 -14.43 -17.79 -1.91
CA ASP A 229 -15.35 -17.87 -3.04
C ASP A 229 -15.06 -16.76 -4.05
N GLY A 230 -15.22 -17.09 -5.33
CA GLY A 230 -15.10 -16.17 -6.46
C GLY A 230 -16.42 -15.96 -7.18
N ILE A 231 -16.52 -14.88 -7.94
CA ILE A 231 -17.61 -14.61 -8.87
C ILE A 231 -17.08 -13.88 -10.11
N TYR A 232 -17.56 -14.27 -11.25
CA TYR A 232 -17.43 -13.53 -12.50
C TYR A 232 -18.77 -12.82 -12.81
N VAL A 233 -18.68 -11.55 -13.17
CA VAL A 233 -19.84 -10.74 -13.59
C VAL A 233 -19.54 -10.13 -14.96
N GLY A 234 -20.36 -10.47 -15.93
CA GLY A 234 -20.20 -10.04 -17.32
C GLY A 234 -20.65 -8.59 -17.56
N MET A 235 -20.26 -8.07 -18.69
CA MET A 235 -20.66 -6.76 -19.20
C MET A 235 -22.18 -6.63 -19.27
N GLY A 236 -22.71 -5.45 -18.89
CA GLY A 236 -24.12 -5.12 -18.94
C GLY A 236 -24.84 -5.18 -17.59
N SER A 237 -24.25 -5.77 -16.53
CA SER A 237 -24.77 -5.74 -15.16
C SER A 237 -24.70 -4.33 -14.60
N LYS A 238 -25.79 -3.81 -14.06
CA LYS A 238 -25.96 -2.37 -13.75
C LYS A 238 -25.78 -2.05 -12.28
N ASP A 239 -26.41 -2.81 -11.42
CA ASP A 239 -26.46 -2.55 -9.98
C ASP A 239 -25.69 -3.63 -9.22
N ILE A 240 -24.54 -3.26 -8.68
CA ILE A 240 -23.65 -4.20 -7.99
C ILE A 240 -23.35 -3.65 -6.61
N THR A 241 -23.75 -4.40 -5.58
CA THR A 241 -23.54 -4.01 -4.20
C THR A 241 -22.88 -5.13 -3.40
N PHE A 242 -22.19 -4.73 -2.31
CA PHE A 242 -21.39 -5.59 -1.47
C PHE A 242 -21.76 -5.37 -0.01
N LYS A 243 -21.92 -6.44 0.75
CA LYS A 243 -22.28 -6.42 2.16
C LYS A 243 -21.55 -7.51 2.93
N SER A 244 -21.12 -7.23 4.15
CA SER A 244 -20.66 -8.26 5.09
C SER A 244 -21.83 -8.89 5.84
N CYS A 245 -21.69 -10.16 6.20
CA CYS A 245 -22.63 -10.86 7.07
C CYS A 245 -22.37 -10.62 8.56
N ASP A 246 -21.12 -10.24 8.91
CA ASP A 246 -20.67 -10.02 10.28
C ASP A 246 -19.73 -8.82 10.33
N GLU A 247 -20.07 -7.80 11.14
CA GLU A 247 -19.25 -6.59 11.31
C GLU A 247 -17.93 -6.86 12.06
N THR A 248 -17.89 -7.91 12.88
CA THR A 248 -16.69 -8.28 13.66
C THR A 248 -15.69 -9.08 12.84
N ASN A 249 -16.17 -9.72 11.76
CA ASN A 249 -15.36 -10.43 10.78
C ASN A 249 -15.84 -10.07 9.36
N PRO A 250 -15.56 -8.83 8.91
CA PRO A 250 -16.10 -8.33 7.67
C PRO A 250 -15.54 -9.06 6.44
N ALA A 251 -16.37 -9.13 5.40
CA ALA A 251 -15.93 -9.55 4.08
C ALA A 251 -14.94 -8.54 3.50
N LYS A 252 -13.97 -9.05 2.74
CA LYS A 252 -12.98 -8.26 1.98
C LYS A 252 -13.02 -8.74 0.53
N PHE A 253 -13.60 -7.94 -0.33
CA PHE A 253 -13.77 -8.29 -1.73
C PHE A 253 -12.65 -7.70 -2.57
N TYR A 254 -11.77 -8.56 -3.09
CA TYR A 254 -10.75 -8.18 -4.05
C TYR A 254 -11.34 -8.28 -5.47
N VAL A 255 -11.34 -7.19 -6.19
CA VAL A 255 -11.95 -7.07 -7.52
C VAL A 255 -10.91 -6.70 -8.57
N SER A 256 -10.96 -7.39 -9.71
CA SER A 256 -10.27 -7.00 -10.93
C SER A 256 -11.27 -6.85 -12.06
N SER A 257 -11.16 -5.79 -12.84
CA SER A 257 -12.07 -5.50 -13.96
C SER A 257 -11.31 -5.11 -15.22
N CYS A 258 -11.74 -5.62 -16.35
CA CYS A 258 -11.16 -5.37 -17.68
C CYS A 258 -12.23 -4.84 -18.66
N PRO A 259 -11.84 -4.15 -19.77
CA PRO A 259 -12.76 -3.85 -20.85
C PRO A 259 -13.38 -5.12 -21.43
N ALA A 260 -14.64 -5.04 -21.84
CA ALA A 260 -15.36 -6.15 -22.45
C ALA A 260 -16.06 -5.71 -23.74
N HIS A 261 -16.19 -6.63 -24.69
CA HIS A 261 -16.79 -6.41 -26.01
C HIS A 261 -18.06 -7.25 -26.22
N THR A 262 -18.36 -8.17 -25.28
CA THR A 262 -19.58 -8.98 -25.30
C THR A 262 -19.99 -9.35 -23.88
N THR A 263 -21.20 -9.83 -23.70
CA THR A 263 -21.75 -10.24 -22.41
C THR A 263 -21.63 -11.75 -22.25
N TYR A 264 -21.09 -12.17 -21.10
CA TYR A 264 -21.11 -13.55 -20.65
C TYR A 264 -21.91 -13.68 -19.33
N PRO A 265 -22.48 -14.87 -19.05
CA PRO A 265 -23.29 -15.10 -17.86
C PRO A 265 -22.49 -14.86 -16.57
N ILE A 266 -23.21 -14.46 -15.51
CA ILE A 266 -22.65 -14.42 -14.16
C ILE A 266 -22.40 -15.85 -13.67
N VAL A 267 -21.21 -16.11 -13.13
CA VAL A 267 -20.85 -17.42 -12.58
C VAL A 267 -20.22 -17.24 -11.21
N LYS A 268 -20.85 -17.80 -10.18
CA LYS A 268 -20.22 -17.97 -8.86
C LYS A 268 -19.34 -19.22 -8.89
N ILE A 269 -18.13 -19.11 -8.37
CA ILE A 269 -17.13 -20.17 -8.32
C ILE A 269 -16.74 -20.40 -6.85
N ASP A 270 -17.24 -21.46 -6.25
CA ASP A 270 -16.72 -21.92 -4.96
C ASP A 270 -15.28 -22.42 -5.16
N ILE A 271 -14.41 -22.26 -4.15
CA ILE A 271 -13.01 -22.69 -4.28
C ILE A 271 -12.88 -24.17 -4.66
N GLU A 272 -13.84 -25.00 -4.25
CA GLU A 272 -13.83 -26.42 -4.61
C GLU A 272 -14.18 -26.69 -6.10
N LYS A 273 -14.82 -25.73 -6.76
CA LYS A 273 -15.17 -25.77 -8.19
C LYS A 273 -14.11 -25.13 -9.08
N ALA A 274 -13.14 -24.43 -8.50
CA ALA A 274 -12.00 -23.91 -9.25
C ALA A 274 -11.19 -25.07 -9.83
N ALA A 275 -10.64 -24.89 -11.03
CA ALA A 275 -9.75 -25.88 -11.62
C ALA A 275 -8.41 -25.88 -10.85
N LYS A 276 -8.12 -26.97 -10.16
CA LYS A 276 -6.93 -27.09 -9.31
C LYS A 276 -5.74 -27.64 -10.10
N ARG A 277 -4.62 -26.93 -10.03
CA ARG A 277 -3.34 -27.34 -10.67
C ARG A 277 -2.23 -27.37 -9.61
N PRO A 278 -1.92 -28.52 -9.00
CA PRO A 278 -0.76 -28.67 -8.11
C PRO A 278 0.55 -28.56 -8.90
N LEU A 279 1.51 -27.79 -8.40
CA LEU A 279 2.80 -27.56 -9.04
C LEU A 279 3.92 -27.47 -8.00
N GLY A 280 5.14 -27.74 -8.47
CA GLY A 280 6.37 -27.59 -7.73
C GLY A 280 6.62 -28.68 -6.71
N SER A 281 7.68 -28.52 -5.94
CA SER A 281 8.13 -29.44 -4.88
C SER A 281 8.60 -28.66 -3.64
N VAL A 282 8.72 -29.36 -2.51
CA VAL A 282 9.30 -28.76 -1.29
C VAL A 282 10.79 -28.54 -1.46
N GLU A 283 11.47 -29.41 -2.19
CA GLU A 283 12.90 -29.33 -2.50
C GLU A 283 13.24 -28.06 -3.30
N ASP A 284 12.34 -27.66 -4.21
CA ASP A 284 12.48 -26.43 -5.00
C ASP A 284 11.88 -25.21 -4.28
N CYS A 285 11.41 -25.33 -3.06
CA CYS A 285 10.78 -24.28 -2.25
C CYS A 285 9.57 -23.61 -2.94
N ASN A 286 8.85 -24.31 -3.83
CA ASN A 286 7.80 -23.75 -4.68
C ASN A 286 6.55 -24.63 -4.79
N LYS A 287 6.36 -25.57 -3.87
CA LYS A 287 5.17 -26.42 -3.85
C LYS A 287 3.93 -25.59 -3.58
N ARG A 288 2.96 -25.64 -4.48
CA ARG A 288 1.77 -24.81 -4.46
C ARG A 288 0.59 -25.41 -5.20
N VAL A 289 -0.59 -24.84 -4.97
CA VAL A 289 -1.80 -25.14 -5.75
C VAL A 289 -2.28 -23.85 -6.41
N ILE A 290 -2.42 -23.89 -7.73
CA ILE A 290 -3.10 -22.85 -8.49
C ILE A 290 -4.57 -23.21 -8.59
N ASN A 291 -5.44 -22.39 -8.04
CA ASN A 291 -6.88 -22.49 -8.17
C ASN A 291 -7.32 -21.51 -9.27
N GLN A 292 -7.67 -22.02 -10.43
CA GLN A 292 -8.10 -21.24 -11.59
C GLN A 292 -9.61 -21.00 -11.48
N TYR A 293 -10.00 -19.74 -11.22
CA TYR A 293 -11.41 -19.34 -11.08
C TYR A 293 -11.96 -18.86 -12.38
N ILE A 294 -11.45 -17.76 -12.89
CA ILE A 294 -11.82 -17.15 -14.14
C ILE A 294 -10.75 -17.53 -15.15
N HIS A 295 -11.00 -18.60 -15.86
CA HIS A 295 -10.05 -19.26 -16.75
C HIS A 295 -10.79 -20.02 -17.84
N PRO A 296 -10.28 -20.13 -19.07
CA PRO A 296 -10.95 -20.85 -20.16
C PRO A 296 -11.40 -22.28 -19.84
N ALA A 297 -10.72 -22.96 -18.91
CA ALA A 297 -11.14 -24.29 -18.44
C ALA A 297 -12.40 -24.27 -17.53
N VAL A 298 -12.82 -23.12 -17.05
CA VAL A 298 -13.95 -22.97 -16.11
C VAL A 298 -15.10 -22.20 -16.75
N LEU A 299 -14.82 -21.03 -17.35
CA LEU A 299 -15.81 -20.15 -17.95
C LEU A 299 -15.19 -19.27 -19.05
N LYS A 300 -16.04 -18.72 -19.91
CA LYS A 300 -15.62 -17.77 -20.95
C LYS A 300 -15.68 -16.34 -20.46
N THR A 301 -14.67 -15.54 -20.84
CA THR A 301 -14.55 -14.12 -20.59
C THR A 301 -14.14 -13.37 -21.86
N CYS A 302 -14.15 -12.04 -21.83
CA CYS A 302 -13.58 -11.25 -22.91
C CYS A 302 -12.05 -11.17 -22.82
N GLN A 303 -11.54 -10.77 -21.67
CA GLN A 303 -10.11 -10.52 -21.44
C GLN A 303 -9.63 -10.98 -20.06
N LEU A 304 -10.53 -11.02 -19.08
CA LEU A 304 -10.14 -11.28 -17.70
C LEU A 304 -9.80 -12.76 -17.49
N SER A 305 -8.62 -13.00 -16.92
CA SER A 305 -8.26 -14.28 -16.32
C SER A 305 -7.83 -14.04 -14.88
N MET A 306 -8.31 -14.86 -13.91
CA MET A 306 -8.08 -14.63 -12.49
C MET A 306 -8.08 -15.94 -11.73
N GLY A 307 -7.17 -16.06 -10.76
CA GLY A 307 -7.10 -17.21 -9.88
C GLY A 307 -6.35 -16.93 -8.60
N LEU A 308 -6.34 -17.93 -7.74
CA LEU A 308 -5.72 -17.91 -6.42
C LEU A 308 -4.64 -18.99 -6.36
N THR A 309 -3.41 -18.60 -6.07
CA THR A 309 -2.31 -19.53 -5.79
C THR A 309 -2.01 -19.54 -4.30
N GLN A 310 -1.89 -20.75 -3.75
CA GLN A 310 -1.58 -20.99 -2.35
C GLN A 310 -0.29 -21.80 -2.26
N LEU A 311 0.73 -21.25 -1.59
CA LEU A 311 1.97 -21.94 -1.34
C LEU A 311 1.83 -22.84 -0.10
N ASP A 312 2.34 -24.06 -0.20
CA ASP A 312 2.38 -24.98 0.93
C ASP A 312 3.43 -24.51 1.98
N PRO A 313 3.26 -24.87 3.26
CA PRO A 313 4.27 -24.63 4.28
C PRO A 313 5.65 -25.15 3.86
N GLY A 314 6.69 -24.33 4.04
CA GLY A 314 8.06 -24.60 3.59
C GLY A 314 8.36 -24.16 2.15
N SER A 315 7.37 -23.67 1.43
CA SER A 315 7.54 -23.09 0.09
C SER A 315 7.38 -21.58 0.14
N ASN A 316 8.24 -20.85 -0.55
CA ASN A 316 8.27 -19.39 -0.51
C ASN A 316 8.47 -18.73 -1.87
N TRP A 317 8.68 -19.50 -2.95
CA TRP A 317 8.82 -18.98 -4.30
C TRP A 317 7.57 -19.17 -5.17
N ASN A 318 7.23 -18.12 -5.91
CA ASN A 318 6.33 -18.11 -7.06
C ASN A 318 6.60 -16.85 -7.91
N THR A 319 6.58 -16.83 -9.14
CA THR A 319 6.68 -17.82 -10.21
C THR A 319 8.15 -18.02 -10.54
N MET A 320 8.62 -19.22 -10.46
CA MET A 320 10.00 -19.54 -10.81
C MET A 320 10.03 -20.83 -11.62
N PRO A 321 10.62 -20.89 -12.83
CA PRO A 321 11.27 -19.78 -13.53
C PRO A 321 10.32 -18.60 -13.82
N SER A 322 10.89 -17.39 -13.85
CA SER A 322 10.15 -16.18 -14.22
C SER A 322 9.77 -16.21 -15.70
N HIS A 323 8.77 -15.44 -16.08
CA HIS A 323 8.38 -15.25 -17.47
C HIS A 323 7.89 -13.82 -17.72
N THR A 324 7.78 -13.47 -18.96
CA THR A 324 7.05 -12.29 -19.49
C THR A 324 5.95 -12.76 -20.43
N HIS A 325 5.07 -11.87 -20.83
CA HIS A 325 4.10 -12.13 -21.90
C HIS A 325 3.66 -10.82 -22.55
N ASP A 326 4.00 -10.61 -23.81
CA ASP A 326 3.79 -9.34 -24.52
C ASP A 326 2.32 -8.96 -24.70
N ARG A 327 1.41 -9.93 -24.66
CA ARG A 327 0.00 -9.72 -25.02
C ARG A 327 -0.93 -9.39 -23.86
N ARG A 328 -0.44 -9.38 -22.64
CA ARG A 328 -1.24 -9.09 -21.44
C ARG A 328 -0.39 -8.61 -20.29
N MET A 329 -1.01 -7.86 -19.40
CA MET A 329 -0.46 -7.48 -18.12
C MET A 329 -0.97 -8.38 -17.01
N GLU A 330 -0.38 -8.30 -15.82
CA GLU A 330 -0.81 -9.04 -14.65
C GLU A 330 -0.79 -8.17 -13.39
N VAL A 331 -1.70 -8.43 -12.45
CA VAL A 331 -1.69 -7.86 -11.10
C VAL A 331 -1.61 -9.01 -10.11
N TYR A 332 -0.66 -8.92 -9.16
CA TYR A 332 -0.58 -9.82 -8.01
C TYR A 332 -1.10 -9.11 -6.76
N PHE A 333 -2.00 -9.74 -6.03
CA PHE A 333 -2.46 -9.32 -4.72
C PHE A 333 -2.02 -10.38 -3.71
N TYR A 334 -1.15 -10.00 -2.77
CA TYR A 334 -0.56 -10.87 -1.75
C TYR A 334 -1.36 -10.84 -0.46
N PHE A 335 -1.62 -12.00 0.14
CA PHE A 335 -2.34 -12.12 1.41
C PHE A 335 -2.02 -13.44 2.13
N ASP A 336 -2.70 -13.74 3.25
CA ASP A 336 -2.37 -14.84 4.15
C ASP A 336 -0.95 -14.71 4.74
N MET A 337 -0.55 -13.51 5.08
CA MET A 337 0.77 -13.18 5.64
C MET A 337 0.61 -12.60 7.05
N GLY A 338 1.56 -12.91 7.93
CA GLY A 338 1.65 -12.28 9.24
C GLY A 338 2.14 -10.84 9.19
N GLU A 339 2.00 -10.11 10.30
CA GLU A 339 2.39 -8.70 10.41
C GLU A 339 3.88 -8.45 10.08
N ASN A 340 4.75 -9.40 10.40
CA ASN A 340 6.19 -9.30 10.17
C ASN A 340 6.66 -10.05 8.91
N ASP A 341 5.73 -10.62 8.14
CA ASP A 341 6.07 -11.33 6.92
C ASP A 341 6.02 -10.38 5.71
N VAL A 342 6.91 -10.59 4.76
CA VAL A 342 6.96 -9.83 3.51
C VAL A 342 7.19 -10.75 2.32
N VAL A 343 6.80 -10.27 1.14
CA VAL A 343 7.17 -10.85 -0.14
C VAL A 343 7.99 -9.84 -0.92
N PHE A 344 9.15 -10.25 -1.41
CA PHE A 344 9.93 -9.48 -2.38
C PHE A 344 9.36 -9.80 -3.77
N HIS A 345 8.54 -8.89 -4.29
CA HIS A 345 8.03 -9.03 -5.65
C HIS A 345 9.08 -8.58 -6.64
N MET A 346 9.60 -9.52 -7.41
CA MET A 346 10.59 -9.27 -8.45
C MET A 346 9.89 -8.76 -9.70
N MET A 347 10.34 -7.64 -10.24
CA MET A 347 9.81 -6.98 -11.43
C MET A 347 10.93 -6.41 -12.30
N GLY A 348 10.58 -5.81 -13.43
CA GLY A 348 11.51 -5.20 -14.37
C GLY A 348 11.74 -6.09 -15.60
N GLU A 349 12.55 -5.60 -16.53
CA GLU A 349 13.01 -6.44 -17.64
C GLU A 349 13.91 -7.56 -17.09
N PRO A 350 13.96 -8.74 -17.72
CA PRO A 350 14.77 -9.86 -17.21
C PRO A 350 16.24 -9.54 -16.95
N THR A 351 16.79 -8.59 -17.69
CA THR A 351 18.19 -8.15 -17.57
C THR A 351 18.38 -6.87 -16.75
N GLU A 352 17.32 -6.39 -16.11
CA GLU A 352 17.31 -5.19 -15.26
C GLU A 352 16.28 -5.37 -14.13
N THR A 353 16.52 -6.39 -13.29
CA THR A 353 15.56 -6.76 -12.26
C THR A 353 15.52 -5.76 -11.12
N ARG A 354 14.33 -5.49 -10.62
CA ARG A 354 14.02 -4.65 -9.47
C ARG A 354 13.13 -5.44 -8.52
N HIS A 355 12.88 -4.92 -7.35
CA HIS A 355 11.89 -5.52 -6.44
C HIS A 355 11.07 -4.45 -5.71
N ILE A 356 9.88 -4.87 -5.31
CA ILE A 356 9.00 -4.12 -4.40
C ILE A 356 8.73 -5.02 -3.19
N VAL A 357 8.96 -4.50 -1.99
CA VAL A 357 8.59 -5.20 -0.75
C VAL A 357 7.10 -5.07 -0.54
N MET A 358 6.41 -6.22 -0.52
CA MET A 358 4.96 -6.34 -0.37
C MET A 358 4.60 -6.82 1.02
N HIS A 359 3.59 -6.21 1.63
CA HIS A 359 3.01 -6.64 2.89
C HIS A 359 1.64 -7.31 2.67
N ASN A 360 1.05 -7.79 3.77
CA ASN A 360 -0.26 -8.42 3.71
C ASN A 360 -1.34 -7.48 3.14
N GLU A 361 -2.16 -8.02 2.23
CA GLU A 361 -3.27 -7.31 1.58
C GLU A 361 -2.84 -6.13 0.68
N GLU A 362 -1.67 -6.23 0.06
CA GLU A 362 -1.17 -5.29 -0.93
C GLU A 362 -1.12 -5.91 -2.33
N ALA A 363 -1.25 -5.07 -3.36
CA ALA A 363 -1.18 -5.49 -4.76
C ALA A 363 -0.05 -4.79 -5.52
N VAL A 364 0.37 -5.42 -6.62
CA VAL A 364 1.39 -4.89 -7.53
C VAL A 364 1.00 -5.09 -8.96
N ILE A 365 1.16 -4.06 -9.78
CA ILE A 365 0.90 -4.05 -11.22
C ILE A 365 2.16 -4.50 -11.94
N SER A 366 2.05 -5.53 -12.77
CA SER A 366 3.14 -6.04 -13.62
C SER A 366 2.81 -5.80 -15.09
N PRO A 367 3.48 -4.85 -15.76
CA PRO A 367 3.35 -4.65 -17.20
C PRO A 367 3.79 -5.88 -18.00
N SER A 368 3.37 -5.98 -19.25
CA SER A 368 3.69 -7.12 -20.14
C SER A 368 5.20 -7.40 -20.30
N TRP A 369 6.01 -6.34 -20.32
CA TRP A 369 7.47 -6.42 -20.42
C TRP A 369 8.18 -6.83 -19.12
N SER A 370 7.47 -6.83 -18.01
CA SER A 370 8.04 -7.09 -16.68
C SER A 370 7.91 -8.56 -16.31
N ILE A 371 8.98 -9.14 -15.74
CA ILE A 371 8.84 -10.36 -14.97
C ILE A 371 7.94 -10.11 -13.75
N HIS A 372 7.34 -11.15 -13.22
CA HIS A 372 6.52 -11.12 -12.01
C HIS A 372 6.72 -12.40 -11.20
N SER A 373 7.55 -12.30 -10.21
CA SER A 373 7.88 -13.41 -9.30
C SER A 373 7.88 -12.91 -7.86
N GLY A 374 7.64 -13.79 -6.91
CA GLY A 374 7.67 -13.43 -5.50
C GLY A 374 8.46 -14.43 -4.67
N VAL A 375 9.24 -13.92 -3.71
CA VAL A 375 9.86 -14.74 -2.67
C VAL A 375 9.46 -14.20 -1.30
N GLY A 376 8.78 -15.01 -0.51
CA GLY A 376 8.33 -14.64 0.81
C GLY A 376 9.28 -15.04 1.93
N THR A 377 9.15 -14.38 3.07
CA THR A 377 9.80 -14.81 4.32
C THR A 377 9.16 -16.07 4.91
N LYS A 378 7.93 -16.35 4.49
CA LYS A 378 7.17 -17.57 4.71
C LYS A 378 6.34 -17.94 3.49
N ASN A 379 5.56 -19.03 3.55
CA ASN A 379 4.52 -19.29 2.59
C ASN A 379 3.42 -18.23 2.67
N TYR A 380 2.80 -17.96 1.55
CA TYR A 380 1.77 -16.94 1.37
C TYR A 380 0.76 -17.41 0.32
N SER A 381 -0.34 -16.68 0.23
CA SER A 381 -1.28 -16.80 -0.88
C SER A 381 -1.23 -15.53 -1.74
N PHE A 382 -1.57 -15.66 -3.01
CA PHE A 382 -1.77 -14.49 -3.84
C PHE A 382 -2.84 -14.74 -4.90
N ILE A 383 -3.57 -13.66 -5.22
CA ILE A 383 -4.48 -13.65 -6.36
C ILE A 383 -3.73 -13.02 -7.53
N TRP A 384 -3.76 -13.70 -8.65
CA TRP A 384 -3.31 -13.19 -9.93
C TRP A 384 -4.51 -12.83 -10.79
N ALA A 385 -4.42 -11.70 -11.49
CA ALA A 385 -5.43 -11.24 -12.44
C ALA A 385 -4.76 -10.67 -13.68
N MET A 386 -5.10 -11.21 -14.84
CA MET A 386 -4.56 -10.81 -16.13
C MET A 386 -5.62 -10.11 -16.96
N CYS A 387 -5.20 -9.07 -17.67
CA CYS A 387 -6.00 -8.34 -18.65
C CYS A 387 -5.20 -8.19 -19.95
N GLY A 388 -5.85 -8.38 -21.08
CA GLY A 388 -5.26 -8.32 -22.40
C GLY A 388 -5.73 -9.48 -23.28
N GLU A 389 -4.87 -9.96 -24.18
CA GLU A 389 -5.22 -11.06 -25.10
C GLU A 389 -5.05 -12.43 -24.42
N ASN A 390 -5.95 -12.77 -23.50
CA ASN A 390 -5.94 -14.03 -22.73
C ASN A 390 -6.53 -15.23 -23.50
N GLN A 391 -6.15 -15.42 -24.75
CA GLN A 391 -6.66 -16.52 -25.57
C GLN A 391 -6.02 -17.87 -25.24
N ASP A 392 -4.76 -17.85 -24.81
CA ASP A 392 -3.99 -19.00 -24.39
C ASP A 392 -3.32 -18.70 -23.04
N PHE A 393 -3.67 -19.45 -22.00
CA PHE A 393 -3.10 -19.23 -20.68
C PHE A 393 -1.60 -19.56 -20.61
N ASP A 394 -1.16 -20.58 -21.33
CA ASP A 394 0.23 -21.03 -21.32
C ASP A 394 1.13 -20.24 -22.30
N ASP A 395 0.64 -19.15 -22.85
CA ASP A 395 1.39 -18.20 -23.69
C ASP A 395 2.34 -17.34 -22.82
N MET A 396 3.47 -17.89 -22.50
CA MET A 396 4.48 -17.31 -21.60
C MET A 396 5.87 -17.42 -22.21
N ASP A 397 6.62 -16.32 -22.20
CA ASP A 397 8.03 -16.27 -22.57
C ASP A 397 8.89 -16.58 -21.33
N HIS A 398 9.22 -17.86 -21.15
CA HIS A 398 9.98 -18.31 -19.99
C HIS A 398 11.43 -17.82 -20.02
N ILE A 399 11.88 -17.25 -18.88
CA ILE A 399 13.26 -16.79 -18.66
C ILE A 399 14.01 -17.84 -17.85
N GLN A 400 15.17 -18.27 -18.35
CA GLN A 400 16.02 -19.15 -17.56
C GLN A 400 16.53 -18.40 -16.33
N THR A 401 16.45 -18.99 -15.14
CA THR A 401 16.86 -18.32 -13.87
C THR A 401 18.29 -17.78 -13.93
N LYS A 402 19.20 -18.46 -14.64
CA LYS A 402 20.60 -18.05 -14.83
C LYS A 402 20.77 -16.79 -15.69
N ASP A 403 19.73 -16.39 -16.44
CA ASP A 403 19.77 -15.27 -17.38
C ASP A 403 19.16 -13.99 -16.77
N LEU A 404 18.66 -14.06 -15.52
CA LEU A 404 18.21 -12.91 -14.75
C LEU A 404 19.41 -12.09 -14.25
N LEU A 405 19.32 -10.76 -14.37
CA LEU A 405 20.36 -9.81 -13.92
C LEU A 405 19.77 -8.73 -13.01
#